data_8474c2fc3325a6159b015ac44045061e
#
_entry.id   8474c2fc3325a6159b015ac44045061e
#
_cell.length_a   1.000
_cell.length_b   1.000
_cell.length_c   1.000
_cell.angle_alpha   90.00
_cell.angle_beta   90.00
_cell.angle_gamma   90.00
#
_symmetry.space_group_name_H-M   'P 1'
#
loop_
_entity.id
_entity.type
_entity.pdbx_description
1 polymer ?
#
loop_
_entity_poly.entity_id
_entity_poly.type
_entity_poly.pdbx_seq_one_letter_code
_entity_poly.pdbx_strand_id
1 'polypeptide(L)'
;MRERENLDGRWEAGVAVEPTTPARASEPNRVSRSEAPPPGFEELFPSEPVPEALARWASESDFFDQMAERLAAQARPLDALTVERYSETRRPWFNKEFRFQVMGDLRGKRVLDVGCGDGSNAILMAKYGARVTGIDISPKSIELCHRRAELDGVGSTTQFICSPLETADLLDGSYDIIWGDGVLHHLIPELDGVMRRLVSYAKPGALFVFSEPVCLSPLLRRLRKRIPIHTDATPNERPLERAEMETIHRYLPNLELRWFSFLSRLDRFFLSHNNYERSPLPCRLAADVLGRADRAVLSVPGLQPLGGMCVMYGRMSKND
;
A
#
# COMPACT_ATOMS: atom_id res chain seq x y z
N MET A 1 -45.50 -10.02 37.77
CA MET A 1 -45.81 -10.40 39.16
C MET A 1 -44.49 -10.46 39.91
N ARG A 2 -44.31 -9.40 40.74
CA ARG A 2 -43.46 -9.26 41.95
C ARG A 2 -41.94 -9.47 41.83
N GLU A 3 -41.33 -8.31 41.82
CA GLU A 3 -40.25 -7.74 42.66
C GLU A 3 -39.86 -8.54 43.91
N ARG A 4 -38.55 -8.59 44.17
CA ARG A 4 -38.03 -8.31 45.55
C ARG A 4 -36.58 -7.81 45.43
N GLU A 5 -36.42 -6.53 45.81
CA GLU A 5 -35.19 -5.92 46.32
C GLU A 5 -34.74 -6.66 47.60
N ASN A 6 -33.41 -6.65 47.81
CA ASN A 6 -32.90 -6.52 49.18
C ASN A 6 -31.64 -5.66 49.22
N LEU A 7 -31.78 -4.59 49.94
CA LEU A 7 -30.79 -3.64 50.43
C LEU A 7 -29.89 -4.32 51.45
N ASP A 8 -28.58 -4.14 51.35
CA ASP A 8 -27.76 -3.79 52.51
C ASP A 8 -26.40 -3.26 52.02
N GLY A 9 -26.20 -1.97 52.22
CA GLY A 9 -24.96 -1.28 51.97
C GLY A 9 -23.94 -1.52 53.10
N ARG A 10 -22.71 -1.87 52.69
CA ARG A 10 -21.48 -1.56 53.46
C ARG A 10 -20.35 -1.31 52.48
N TRP A 11 -19.83 -0.10 52.52
CA TRP A 11 -18.55 0.27 51.95
C TRP A 11 -17.45 -0.19 52.92
N GLU A 12 -16.60 -1.14 52.51
CA GLU A 12 -15.34 -1.38 53.18
C GLU A 12 -14.23 -0.61 52.50
N ALA A 13 -13.45 0.05 53.35
CA ALA A 13 -12.43 1.02 53.01
C ALA A 13 -11.20 0.36 52.36
N GLY A 14 -10.61 1.14 51.50
CA GLY A 14 -9.43 0.97 50.69
C GLY A 14 -8.25 0.18 51.27
N VAL A 15 -7.72 -0.59 50.38
CA VAL A 15 -6.30 -1.01 50.39
C VAL A 15 -5.58 -0.03 49.44
N ALA A 16 -4.69 0.77 50.02
CA ALA A 16 -3.79 1.66 49.27
C ALA A 16 -2.86 0.80 48.39
N VAL A 17 -2.99 0.93 47.10
CA VAL A 17 -1.99 0.38 46.11
C VAL A 17 -0.90 1.43 45.98
N GLU A 18 0.31 1.09 46.42
CA GLU A 18 1.49 1.91 46.19
C GLU A 18 1.73 2.07 44.66
N PRO A 19 2.20 3.23 44.20
CA PRO A 19 2.51 3.46 42.81
C PRO A 19 3.73 2.63 42.37
N THR A 20 3.54 1.61 41.60
CA THR A 20 4.62 0.89 40.91
C THR A 20 5.30 1.85 39.94
N THR A 21 6.58 2.06 40.17
CA THR A 21 7.50 2.78 39.26
C THR A 21 7.35 2.23 37.84
N PRO A 22 7.21 3.06 36.80
CA PRO A 22 7.16 2.58 35.43
C PRO A 22 8.47 1.87 35.10
N ALA A 23 8.38 0.62 34.67
CA ALA A 23 9.50 -0.14 34.15
C ALA A 23 10.15 0.67 33.01
N ARG A 24 11.46 0.88 33.13
CA ARG A 24 12.31 1.48 32.11
C ARG A 24 12.00 0.83 30.78
N ALA A 25 11.57 1.63 29.82
CA ALA A 25 11.44 1.19 28.42
C ALA A 25 12.77 0.54 28.01
N SER A 26 12.71 -0.72 27.64
CA SER A 26 13.84 -1.44 27.07
C SER A 26 14.23 -0.74 25.77
N GLU A 27 15.47 -0.28 25.70
CA GLU A 27 16.06 0.24 24.46
C GLU A 27 15.85 -0.77 23.33
N PRO A 28 15.52 -0.31 22.11
CA PRO A 28 15.40 -1.21 20.98
C PRO A 28 16.75 -1.90 20.78
N ASN A 29 16.71 -3.22 20.75
CA ASN A 29 17.84 -4.12 20.55
C ASN A 29 18.57 -3.71 19.26
N ARG A 30 19.68 -2.99 19.36
CA ARG A 30 20.61 -2.74 18.27
C ARG A 30 21.22 -4.09 17.89
N VAL A 31 20.62 -4.73 16.88
CA VAL A 31 21.25 -5.88 16.24
C VAL A 31 22.54 -5.38 15.58
N SER A 32 23.66 -5.91 16.05
CA SER A 32 24.98 -5.60 15.54
C SER A 32 25.03 -5.83 14.03
N ARG A 33 25.36 -4.80 13.27
CA ARG A 33 25.75 -4.92 11.85
C ARG A 33 26.97 -5.85 11.78
N SER A 34 26.81 -7.04 11.27
CA SER A 34 27.89 -7.99 11.04
C SER A 34 27.92 -8.45 9.60
N GLU A 35 28.03 -7.51 8.65
CA GLU A 35 28.64 -7.78 7.35
C GLU A 35 28.62 -6.46 6.59
N ALA A 36 29.76 -6.11 5.98
CA ALA A 36 29.83 -4.95 5.08
C ALA A 36 28.92 -5.18 3.88
N PRO A 37 28.23 -4.15 3.37
CA PRO A 37 27.41 -4.27 2.18
C PRO A 37 28.26 -4.79 1.01
N PRO A 38 27.67 -5.54 0.08
CA PRO A 38 28.39 -6.09 -1.07
C PRO A 38 29.07 -4.95 -1.87
N PRO A 39 30.24 -5.22 -2.48
CA PRO A 39 30.99 -4.21 -3.24
C PRO A 39 30.10 -3.65 -4.37
N GLY A 40 30.04 -2.32 -4.47
CA GLY A 40 29.18 -1.59 -5.42
C GLY A 40 27.88 -1.05 -4.80
N PHE A 41 27.57 -1.34 -3.54
CA PHE A 41 26.37 -0.81 -2.88
C PHE A 41 26.47 0.70 -2.65
N GLU A 42 27.65 1.22 -2.30
CA GLU A 42 27.88 2.66 -2.08
C GLU A 42 27.89 3.49 -3.37
N GLU A 43 28.24 2.89 -4.52
CA GLU A 43 28.24 3.59 -5.81
C GLU A 43 26.81 3.89 -6.33
N LEU A 44 25.82 3.11 -5.91
CA LEU A 44 24.42 3.23 -6.36
C LEU A 44 23.57 4.12 -5.45
N PHE A 45 24.02 4.32 -4.22
CA PHE A 45 23.39 5.22 -3.26
C PHE A 45 24.51 6.05 -2.64
N PRO A 46 24.82 7.23 -3.22
CA PRO A 46 25.76 8.15 -2.60
C PRO A 46 25.29 8.40 -1.15
N SER A 47 26.24 8.49 -0.24
CA SER A 47 26.00 8.75 1.19
C SER A 47 25.19 10.03 1.43
N GLU A 48 25.17 10.93 0.45
CA GLU A 48 24.35 12.11 0.42
C GLU A 48 23.52 12.16 -0.88
N PRO A 49 22.19 12.39 -0.78
CA PRO A 49 21.33 12.50 -1.95
C PRO A 49 21.73 13.71 -2.79
N VAL A 50 21.72 13.54 -4.12
CA VAL A 50 21.99 14.65 -5.04
C VAL A 50 20.91 15.74 -4.94
N PRO A 51 21.26 17.03 -5.18
CA PRO A 51 20.33 18.16 -5.03
C PRO A 51 19.02 17.98 -5.80
N GLU A 52 19.04 17.34 -6.96
CA GLU A 52 17.86 17.06 -7.79
C GLU A 52 16.91 16.07 -7.11
N ALA A 53 17.43 15.04 -6.44
CA ALA A 53 16.62 14.09 -5.67
C ALA A 53 15.96 14.79 -4.47
N LEU A 54 16.71 15.63 -3.74
CA LEU A 54 16.16 16.43 -2.63
C LEU A 54 15.02 17.35 -3.07
N ALA A 55 15.20 18.05 -4.20
CA ALA A 55 14.15 18.94 -4.74
C ALA A 55 12.90 18.14 -5.14
N ARG A 56 13.07 16.95 -5.74
CA ARG A 56 11.96 16.06 -6.09
C ARG A 56 11.23 15.59 -4.83
N TRP A 57 11.97 15.07 -3.84
CA TRP A 57 11.39 14.59 -2.57
C TRP A 57 10.61 15.69 -1.85
N ALA A 58 11.14 16.92 -1.80
CA ALA A 58 10.43 18.06 -1.22
C ALA A 58 9.11 18.34 -1.97
N SER A 59 9.14 18.37 -3.30
CA SER A 59 7.95 18.61 -4.12
C SER A 59 6.89 17.52 -3.97
N GLU A 60 7.29 16.25 -3.90
CA GLU A 60 6.37 15.13 -3.69
C GLU A 60 5.80 15.15 -2.27
N SER A 61 6.65 15.37 -1.25
CA SER A 61 6.22 15.51 0.13
C SER A 61 5.17 16.61 0.29
N ASP A 62 5.41 17.80 -0.26
CA ASP A 62 4.47 18.92 -0.19
C ASP A 62 3.13 18.60 -0.86
N PHE A 63 3.15 17.90 -1.99
CA PHE A 63 1.93 17.49 -2.70
C PHE A 63 1.09 16.51 -1.86
N PHE A 64 1.73 15.47 -1.32
CA PHE A 64 1.05 14.47 -0.51
C PHE A 64 0.66 15.00 0.87
N ASP A 65 1.39 15.96 1.44
CA ASP A 65 1.01 16.67 2.66
C ASP A 65 -0.32 17.40 2.48
N GLN A 66 -0.49 18.16 1.39
CA GLN A 66 -1.74 18.83 1.08
C GLN A 66 -2.91 17.86 0.89
N MET A 67 -2.66 16.69 0.28
CA MET A 67 -3.67 15.64 0.12
C MET A 67 -4.04 15.05 1.49
N ALA A 68 -3.06 14.72 2.32
CA ALA A 68 -3.28 14.17 3.65
C ALA A 68 -4.05 15.13 4.56
N GLU A 69 -3.76 16.42 4.53
CA GLU A 69 -4.49 17.45 5.30
C GLU A 69 -5.98 17.50 4.93
N ARG A 70 -6.31 17.42 3.63
CA ARG A 70 -7.71 17.35 3.17
C ARG A 70 -8.43 16.11 3.70
N LEU A 71 -7.73 14.96 3.74
CA LEU A 71 -8.27 13.69 4.21
C LEU A 71 -8.35 13.62 5.74
N ALA A 72 -7.44 14.28 6.44
CA ALA A 72 -7.37 14.27 7.90
C ALA A 72 -8.63 14.83 8.57
N ALA A 73 -9.27 15.86 7.95
CA ALA A 73 -10.53 16.43 8.43
C ALA A 73 -11.69 15.41 8.40
N GLN A 74 -11.59 14.37 7.58
CA GLN A 74 -12.59 13.33 7.38
C GLN A 74 -12.14 11.96 7.92
N ALA A 75 -11.06 11.93 8.70
CA ALA A 75 -10.54 10.68 9.25
C ALA A 75 -11.59 10.01 10.14
N ARG A 76 -11.93 8.77 9.80
CA ARG A 76 -12.88 7.92 10.50
C ARG A 76 -12.41 6.46 10.38
N PRO A 77 -12.90 5.56 11.24
CA PRO A 77 -12.63 4.14 11.09
C PRO A 77 -13.00 3.61 9.71
N LEU A 78 -12.34 2.58 9.26
CA LEU A 78 -12.69 1.91 8.00
C LEU A 78 -14.14 1.41 8.07
N ASP A 79 -14.87 1.64 6.98
CA ASP A 79 -16.25 1.16 6.85
C ASP A 79 -16.27 -0.38 6.94
N ALA A 80 -17.16 -0.91 7.79
CA ALA A 80 -17.31 -2.35 7.99
C ALA A 80 -17.60 -3.10 6.69
N LEU A 81 -18.39 -2.54 5.78
CA LEU A 81 -18.64 -3.12 4.47
C LEU A 81 -17.37 -3.19 3.61
N THR A 82 -16.50 -2.19 3.74
CA THR A 82 -15.17 -2.20 3.08
C THR A 82 -14.29 -3.30 3.64
N VAL A 83 -14.26 -3.47 4.97
CA VAL A 83 -13.51 -4.56 5.61
C VAL A 83 -14.07 -5.91 5.16
N GLU A 84 -15.39 -6.13 5.20
CA GLU A 84 -16.01 -7.36 4.74
C GLU A 84 -15.67 -7.67 3.28
N ARG A 85 -15.71 -6.66 2.40
CA ARG A 85 -15.43 -6.81 0.98
C ARG A 85 -14.09 -7.49 0.69
N TYR A 86 -13.04 -7.08 1.35
CA TYR A 86 -11.70 -7.58 1.08
C TYR A 86 -11.34 -8.81 1.90
N SER A 87 -12.14 -9.19 2.91
CA SER A 87 -11.96 -10.45 3.65
C SER A 87 -12.32 -11.68 2.82
N GLU A 88 -13.30 -11.57 1.92
CA GLU A 88 -13.82 -12.69 1.15
C GLU A 88 -13.39 -12.71 -0.32
N THR A 89 -12.84 -11.61 -0.84
CA THR A 89 -12.27 -11.45 -2.20
C THR A 89 -13.09 -12.11 -3.32
N ARG A 90 -14.40 -11.90 -3.30
CA ARG A 90 -15.36 -12.58 -4.20
C ARG A 90 -15.29 -12.10 -5.65
N ARG A 91 -14.72 -10.91 -5.89
CA ARG A 91 -14.76 -10.21 -7.20
C ARG A 91 -13.36 -9.95 -7.75
N PRO A 92 -12.65 -10.99 -8.20
CA PRO A 92 -11.28 -10.85 -8.68
C PRO A 92 -11.14 -10.09 -10.01
N TRP A 93 -12.23 -9.58 -10.57
CA TRP A 93 -12.21 -8.64 -11.68
C TRP A 93 -11.99 -7.19 -11.27
N PHE A 94 -12.06 -6.87 -9.97
CA PHE A 94 -11.61 -5.60 -9.43
C PHE A 94 -10.16 -5.69 -8.96
N ASN A 95 -9.37 -4.67 -9.29
CA ASN A 95 -7.93 -4.63 -9.04
C ASN A 95 -7.58 -4.90 -7.58
N LYS A 96 -8.15 -4.15 -6.63
CA LYS A 96 -7.79 -4.28 -5.22
C LYS A 96 -8.25 -5.61 -4.61
N GLU A 97 -9.45 -6.11 -4.95
CA GLU A 97 -9.91 -7.42 -4.49
C GLU A 97 -9.02 -8.55 -5.03
N PHE A 98 -8.60 -8.45 -6.29
CA PHE A 98 -7.65 -9.42 -6.85
C PHE A 98 -6.33 -9.45 -6.07
N ARG A 99 -5.79 -8.28 -5.72
CA ARG A 99 -4.54 -8.20 -4.95
C ARG A 99 -4.69 -8.83 -3.56
N PHE A 100 -5.80 -8.59 -2.86
CA PHE A 100 -6.08 -9.26 -1.58
C PHE A 100 -6.25 -10.77 -1.74
N GLN A 101 -6.86 -11.23 -2.84
CA GLN A 101 -6.93 -12.65 -3.17
C GLN A 101 -5.54 -13.28 -3.35
N VAL A 102 -4.63 -12.58 -4.04
CA VAL A 102 -3.24 -13.02 -4.25
C VAL A 102 -2.47 -13.12 -2.94
N MET A 103 -2.65 -12.15 -2.04
CA MET A 103 -2.00 -12.18 -0.72
C MET A 103 -2.47 -13.33 0.16
N GLY A 104 -3.73 -13.74 0.04
CA GLY A 104 -4.31 -14.83 0.83
C GLY A 104 -4.40 -14.53 2.32
N ASP A 105 -4.07 -15.50 3.17
CA ASP A 105 -4.11 -15.33 4.63
C ASP A 105 -2.97 -14.43 5.13
N LEU A 106 -3.36 -13.33 5.74
CA LEU A 106 -2.44 -12.29 6.26
C LEU A 106 -2.08 -12.48 7.75
N ARG A 107 -2.71 -13.40 8.46
CA ARG A 107 -2.48 -13.62 9.90
C ARG A 107 -1.01 -13.89 10.20
N GLY A 108 -0.42 -13.04 11.04
CA GLY A 108 0.97 -13.14 11.47
C GLY A 108 2.01 -12.78 10.39
N LYS A 109 1.60 -12.41 9.16
CA LYS A 109 2.51 -11.98 8.11
C LYS A 109 3.07 -10.59 8.41
N ARG A 110 4.35 -10.40 8.12
CA ARG A 110 4.98 -9.08 8.10
C ARG A 110 4.87 -8.49 6.71
N VAL A 111 4.22 -7.35 6.60
CA VAL A 111 3.98 -6.65 5.32
C VAL A 111 4.69 -5.32 5.34
N LEU A 112 5.42 -5.01 4.26
CA LEU A 112 5.90 -3.66 3.97
C LEU A 112 4.94 -3.01 2.98
N ASP A 113 4.28 -1.92 3.38
CA ASP A 113 3.42 -1.09 2.55
C ASP A 113 4.23 0.12 2.06
N VAL A 114 4.67 0.07 0.81
CA VAL A 114 5.55 1.04 0.17
C VAL A 114 4.73 2.17 -0.41
N GLY A 115 5.01 3.41 0.00
CA GLY A 115 4.17 4.57 -0.31
C GLY A 115 2.78 4.38 0.31
N CYS A 116 2.74 4.25 1.64
CA CYS A 116 1.49 3.88 2.33
C CYS A 116 0.41 4.96 2.30
N GLY A 117 0.75 6.17 1.87
CA GLY A 117 -0.18 7.30 1.70
C GLY A 117 -1.01 7.55 2.95
N ASP A 118 -2.32 7.49 2.82
CA ASP A 118 -3.27 7.72 3.92
C ASP A 118 -3.43 6.54 4.90
N GLY A 119 -2.67 5.46 4.72
CA GLY A 119 -2.66 4.27 5.57
C GLY A 119 -3.83 3.31 5.38
N SER A 120 -4.78 3.60 4.50
CA SER A 120 -6.00 2.78 4.35
C SER A 120 -5.70 1.31 4.02
N ASN A 121 -4.67 1.04 3.20
CA ASN A 121 -4.26 -0.33 2.87
C ASN A 121 -3.58 -1.01 4.06
N ALA A 122 -2.64 -0.31 4.72
CA ALA A 122 -1.94 -0.80 5.90
C ALA A 122 -2.92 -1.21 7.01
N ILE A 123 -3.89 -0.33 7.31
CA ILE A 123 -4.91 -0.57 8.34
C ILE A 123 -5.79 -1.76 7.96
N LEU A 124 -6.20 -1.87 6.69
CA LEU A 124 -7.00 -2.98 6.21
C LEU A 124 -6.25 -4.32 6.35
N MET A 125 -4.97 -4.35 5.97
CA MET A 125 -4.11 -5.54 6.13
C MET A 125 -3.92 -5.90 7.61
N ALA A 126 -3.74 -4.90 8.48
CA ALA A 126 -3.62 -5.11 9.92
C ALA A 126 -4.92 -5.67 10.54
N LYS A 127 -6.09 -5.24 10.07
CA LYS A 127 -7.38 -5.83 10.47
C LYS A 127 -7.52 -7.31 10.09
N TYR A 128 -6.78 -7.76 9.08
CA TYR A 128 -6.71 -9.19 8.71
C TYR A 128 -5.57 -9.93 9.40
N GLY A 129 -4.97 -9.33 10.42
CA GLY A 129 -3.98 -9.95 11.28
C GLY A 129 -2.53 -9.84 10.81
N ALA A 130 -2.24 -9.01 9.81
CA ALA A 130 -0.87 -8.69 9.44
C ALA A 130 -0.19 -7.78 10.49
N ARG A 131 1.14 -7.83 10.52
CA ARG A 131 2.00 -6.80 11.10
C ARG A 131 2.51 -5.94 9.97
N VAL A 132 2.11 -4.68 9.92
CA VAL A 132 2.36 -3.82 8.78
C VAL A 132 3.36 -2.72 9.14
N THR A 133 4.40 -2.57 8.34
CA THR A 133 5.25 -1.38 8.32
C THR A 133 4.86 -0.59 7.08
N GLY A 134 4.34 0.61 7.26
CA GLY A 134 4.10 1.57 6.18
C GLY A 134 5.26 2.56 6.08
N ILE A 135 5.69 2.88 4.88
CA ILE A 135 6.68 3.93 4.62
C ILE A 135 6.12 4.92 3.61
N ASP A 136 6.29 6.21 3.89
CA ASP A 136 5.88 7.30 3.02
C ASP A 136 6.80 8.51 3.20
N ILE A 137 6.93 9.32 2.16
CA ILE A 137 7.76 10.53 2.18
C ILE A 137 7.08 11.70 2.89
N SER A 138 5.74 11.70 2.96
CA SER A 138 4.92 12.78 3.50
C SER A 138 4.76 12.66 5.03
N PRO A 139 5.25 13.63 5.83
CA PRO A 139 5.01 13.67 7.27
C PRO A 139 3.51 13.69 7.62
N LYS A 140 2.70 14.41 6.84
CA LYS A 140 1.26 14.52 7.07
C LYS A 140 0.51 13.23 6.75
N SER A 141 0.96 12.49 5.73
CA SER A 141 0.46 11.14 5.47
C SER A 141 0.74 10.20 6.64
N ILE A 142 1.95 10.23 7.18
CA ILE A 142 2.33 9.42 8.35
C ILE A 142 1.52 9.81 9.60
N GLU A 143 1.32 11.11 9.86
CA GLU A 143 0.48 11.59 10.95
C GLU A 143 -0.97 11.07 10.81
N LEU A 144 -1.52 11.11 9.60
CA LEU A 144 -2.84 10.56 9.28
C LEU A 144 -2.91 9.04 9.47
N CYS A 145 -1.86 8.31 9.07
CA CYS A 145 -1.75 6.86 9.28
C CYS A 145 -1.84 6.49 10.76
N HIS A 146 -1.08 7.16 11.61
CA HIS A 146 -1.13 6.94 13.07
C HIS A 146 -2.52 7.18 13.62
N ARG A 147 -3.13 8.33 13.27
CA ARG A 147 -4.49 8.66 13.71
C ARG A 147 -5.52 7.61 13.28
N ARG A 148 -5.45 7.14 12.03
CA ARG A 148 -6.37 6.10 11.53
C ARG A 148 -6.13 4.75 12.20
N ALA A 149 -4.87 4.38 12.44
CA ALA A 149 -4.54 3.14 13.14
C ALA A 149 -5.11 3.11 14.56
N GLU A 150 -5.09 4.25 15.27
CA GLU A 150 -5.74 4.41 16.57
C GLU A 150 -7.26 4.26 16.47
N LEU A 151 -7.89 4.96 15.52
CA LEU A 151 -9.35 4.91 15.30
C LEU A 151 -9.84 3.49 14.98
N ASP A 152 -9.04 2.70 14.27
CA ASP A 152 -9.34 1.32 13.88
C ASP A 152 -8.86 0.27 14.88
N GLY A 153 -8.16 0.67 15.96
CA GLY A 153 -7.68 -0.21 17.01
C GLY A 153 -6.54 -1.15 16.59
N VAL A 154 -5.76 -0.77 15.56
CA VAL A 154 -4.65 -1.58 15.03
C VAL A 154 -3.26 -0.98 15.29
N GLY A 155 -3.16 0.05 16.13
CA GLY A 155 -1.89 0.73 16.41
C GLY A 155 -0.78 -0.17 16.92
N SER A 156 -1.11 -1.26 17.64
CA SER A 156 -0.12 -2.23 18.13
C SER A 156 0.44 -3.18 17.04
N THR A 157 -0.19 -3.24 15.88
CA THR A 157 0.20 -4.12 14.76
C THR A 157 0.66 -3.34 13.53
N THR A 158 0.68 -2.01 13.63
CA THR A 158 1.14 -1.11 12.57
C THR A 158 2.31 -0.25 13.05
N GLN A 159 3.24 0.02 12.16
CA GLN A 159 4.34 0.97 12.32
C GLN A 159 4.39 1.83 11.07
N PHE A 160 4.59 3.15 11.23
CA PHE A 160 4.70 4.07 10.10
C PHE A 160 6.00 4.86 10.18
N ILE A 161 6.68 4.97 9.04
CA ILE A 161 8.01 5.57 8.92
C ILE A 161 7.95 6.67 7.88
N CYS A 162 8.33 7.89 8.28
CA CYS A 162 8.47 9.03 7.36
C CYS A 162 9.89 9.03 6.81
N SER A 163 10.04 8.59 5.56
CA SER A 163 11.34 8.58 4.87
C SER A 163 11.13 8.38 3.37
N PRO A 164 11.98 8.97 2.52
CA PRO A 164 12.11 8.51 1.15
C PRO A 164 12.53 7.04 1.12
N LEU A 165 11.92 6.24 0.25
CA LEU A 165 12.24 4.81 0.14
C LEU A 165 13.70 4.58 -0.30
N GLU A 166 14.22 5.49 -1.09
CA GLU A 166 15.59 5.49 -1.62
C GLU A 166 16.67 5.53 -0.53
N THR A 167 16.32 6.07 0.63
CA THR A 167 17.26 6.22 1.78
C THR A 167 16.77 5.51 3.04
N ALA A 168 15.62 4.83 2.98
CA ALA A 168 15.05 4.15 4.13
C ALA A 168 16.01 3.09 4.69
N ASP A 169 16.14 3.04 6.02
CA ASP A 169 16.90 2.02 6.73
C ASP A 169 15.92 1.05 7.40
N LEU A 170 15.53 0.01 6.67
CA LEU A 170 14.65 -1.04 7.13
C LEU A 170 15.44 -2.33 7.37
N LEU A 171 14.87 -3.22 8.17
CA LEU A 171 15.51 -4.49 8.48
C LEU A 171 15.44 -5.45 7.28
N ASP A 172 16.59 -5.84 6.76
CA ASP A 172 16.76 -6.80 5.67
C ASP A 172 16.16 -8.18 6.00
N GLY A 173 15.67 -8.86 4.98
CA GLY A 173 15.12 -10.21 5.10
C GLY A 173 13.94 -10.33 6.06
N SER A 174 13.16 -9.26 6.26
CA SER A 174 12.17 -9.19 7.33
C SER A 174 10.74 -9.43 6.90
N TYR A 175 10.41 -9.10 5.65
CA TYR A 175 9.01 -9.03 5.21
C TYR A 175 8.58 -10.27 4.43
N ASP A 176 7.39 -10.78 4.76
CA ASP A 176 6.75 -11.88 4.04
C ASP A 176 6.06 -11.42 2.77
N ILE A 177 5.64 -10.13 2.75
CA ILE A 177 4.95 -9.49 1.63
C ILE A 177 5.49 -8.07 1.47
N ILE A 178 5.81 -7.70 0.22
CA ILE A 178 6.08 -6.33 -0.21
C ILE A 178 4.88 -5.87 -1.04
N TRP A 179 4.21 -4.83 -0.56
CA TRP A 179 3.02 -4.26 -1.19
C TRP A 179 3.29 -2.84 -1.65
N GLY A 180 2.80 -2.48 -2.86
CA GLY A 180 2.79 -1.11 -3.36
C GLY A 180 1.54 -0.84 -4.19
N ASP A 181 0.92 0.32 -3.97
CA ASP A 181 -0.31 0.73 -4.64
C ASP A 181 -0.16 2.10 -5.28
N GLY A 182 0.31 2.14 -6.52
CA GLY A 182 0.57 3.37 -7.23
C GLY A 182 1.77 4.14 -6.70
N VAL A 183 2.90 3.47 -6.47
CA VAL A 183 4.10 4.08 -5.88
C VAL A 183 5.32 4.02 -6.79
N LEU A 184 5.53 2.92 -7.53
CA LEU A 184 6.76 2.74 -8.32
C LEU A 184 6.90 3.77 -9.44
N HIS A 185 5.78 4.29 -9.95
CA HIS A 185 5.81 5.30 -11.00
C HIS A 185 6.25 6.70 -10.51
N HIS A 186 6.28 6.95 -9.19
CA HIS A 186 6.93 8.11 -8.58
C HIS A 186 8.45 7.92 -8.41
N LEU A 187 8.91 6.67 -8.41
CA LEU A 187 10.29 6.28 -8.13
C LEU A 187 11.09 5.96 -9.40
N ILE A 188 10.56 6.31 -10.58
CA ILE A 188 11.17 5.99 -11.88
C ILE A 188 12.65 6.40 -11.97
N PRO A 189 13.07 7.60 -11.54
CA PRO A 189 14.48 8.00 -11.66
C PRO A 189 15.45 7.08 -10.92
N GLU A 190 15.04 6.51 -9.78
CA GLU A 190 15.85 5.63 -8.94
C GLU A 190 15.31 4.19 -8.88
N LEU A 191 14.46 3.80 -9.84
CA LEU A 191 13.74 2.53 -9.81
C LEU A 191 14.66 1.30 -9.65
N ASP A 192 15.81 1.31 -10.28
CA ASP A 192 16.79 0.21 -10.16
C ASP A 192 17.28 0.05 -8.71
N GLY A 193 17.68 1.13 -8.08
CA GLY A 193 18.10 1.14 -6.69
C GLY A 193 16.97 0.79 -5.72
N VAL A 194 15.79 1.33 -5.97
CA VAL A 194 14.58 1.03 -5.18
C VAL A 194 14.25 -0.46 -5.23
N MET A 195 14.24 -1.07 -6.42
CA MET A 195 13.97 -2.50 -6.56
C MET A 195 14.98 -3.36 -5.83
N ARG A 196 16.27 -2.99 -5.86
CA ARG A 196 17.32 -3.66 -5.10
C ARG A 196 17.04 -3.63 -3.60
N ARG A 197 16.65 -2.47 -3.05
CA ARG A 197 16.29 -2.34 -1.63
C ARG A 197 15.05 -3.16 -1.27
N LEU A 198 14.01 -3.13 -2.11
CA LEU A 198 12.80 -3.90 -1.85
C LEU A 198 13.09 -5.41 -1.80
N VAL A 199 13.99 -5.88 -2.67
CA VAL A 199 14.46 -7.28 -2.65
C VAL A 199 15.25 -7.57 -1.38
N SER A 200 16.14 -6.68 -0.91
CA SER A 200 16.89 -6.92 0.34
C SER A 200 16.00 -6.98 1.58
N TYR A 201 14.92 -6.20 1.61
CA TYR A 201 13.97 -6.23 2.73
C TYR A 201 13.10 -7.50 2.78
N ALA A 202 12.96 -8.18 1.65
CA ALA A 202 12.10 -9.34 1.51
C ALA A 202 12.76 -10.62 2.04
N LYS A 203 11.97 -11.48 2.70
CA LYS A 203 12.39 -12.84 3.03
C LYS A 203 12.55 -13.69 1.77
N PRO A 204 13.41 -14.72 1.79
CA PRO A 204 13.40 -15.74 0.75
C PRO A 204 11.98 -16.30 0.54
N GLY A 205 11.48 -16.25 -0.69
CA GLY A 205 10.12 -16.66 -1.05
C GLY A 205 9.03 -15.65 -0.69
N ALA A 206 9.36 -14.43 -0.30
CA ALA A 206 8.39 -13.36 -0.06
C ALA A 206 7.56 -13.07 -1.31
N LEU A 207 6.33 -12.65 -1.07
CA LEU A 207 5.39 -12.25 -2.13
C LEU A 207 5.51 -10.75 -2.39
N PHE A 208 5.67 -10.39 -3.66
CA PHE A 208 5.57 -9.02 -4.13
C PHE A 208 4.21 -8.79 -4.77
N VAL A 209 3.56 -7.67 -4.49
CA VAL A 209 2.26 -7.29 -5.04
C VAL A 209 2.26 -5.79 -5.30
N PHE A 210 2.42 -5.39 -6.54
CA PHE A 210 2.36 -4.00 -6.96
C PHE A 210 1.17 -3.75 -7.87
N SER A 211 0.59 -2.58 -7.79
CA SER A 211 -0.44 -2.12 -8.73
C SER A 211 -0.07 -0.75 -9.25
N GLU A 212 0.22 -0.66 -10.53
CA GLU A 212 0.78 0.56 -11.13
C GLU A 212 0.00 1.01 -12.36
N PRO A 213 -0.11 2.33 -12.58
CA PRO A 213 -0.53 2.85 -13.86
C PRO A 213 0.52 2.51 -14.92
N VAL A 214 0.06 2.03 -16.08
CA VAL A 214 0.93 1.62 -17.18
C VAL A 214 0.49 2.23 -18.50
N CYS A 215 1.45 2.44 -19.42
CA CYS A 215 1.19 2.95 -20.75
C CYS A 215 2.07 2.26 -21.78
N LEU A 216 1.74 1.02 -22.17
CA LEU A 216 2.52 0.20 -23.08
C LEU A 216 2.12 0.36 -24.56
N SER A 217 0.96 0.97 -24.84
CA SER A 217 0.50 1.22 -26.21
C SER A 217 0.83 2.64 -26.67
N PRO A 218 1.67 2.81 -27.73
CA PRO A 218 1.94 4.14 -28.30
C PRO A 218 0.67 4.84 -28.81
N LEU A 219 -0.30 4.08 -29.30
CA LEU A 219 -1.59 4.60 -29.76
C LEU A 219 -2.41 5.18 -28.60
N LEU A 220 -2.50 4.45 -27.50
CA LEU A 220 -3.19 4.94 -26.30
C LEU A 220 -2.49 6.15 -25.68
N ARG A 221 -1.16 6.21 -25.75
CA ARG A 221 -0.39 7.39 -25.33
C ARG A 221 -0.77 8.62 -26.12
N ARG A 222 -0.87 8.51 -27.46
CA ARG A 222 -1.31 9.60 -28.34
C ARG A 222 -2.75 10.02 -28.06
N LEU A 223 -3.64 9.05 -27.81
CA LEU A 223 -5.04 9.32 -27.50
C LEU A 223 -5.20 10.02 -26.15
N ARG A 224 -4.51 9.54 -25.12
CA ARG A 224 -4.50 10.15 -23.78
C ARG A 224 -4.05 11.60 -23.78
N LYS A 225 -3.06 11.96 -24.58
CA LYS A 225 -2.60 13.37 -24.74
C LYS A 225 -3.68 14.30 -25.32
N ARG A 226 -4.69 13.74 -26.00
CA ARG A 226 -5.80 14.52 -26.59
C ARG A 226 -7.02 14.61 -25.69
N ILE A 227 -7.11 13.77 -24.66
CA ILE A 227 -8.22 13.78 -23.70
C ILE A 227 -7.66 14.35 -22.40
N PRO A 228 -8.04 15.60 -22.03
CA PRO A 228 -7.62 16.16 -20.76
C PRO A 228 -8.30 15.38 -19.63
N ILE A 229 -7.57 14.46 -19.05
CA ILE A 229 -7.98 13.76 -17.84
C ILE A 229 -7.35 14.55 -16.70
N HIS A 230 -8.17 15.19 -15.87
CA HIS A 230 -7.72 15.72 -14.60
C HIS A 230 -7.29 14.52 -13.74
N THR A 231 -5.99 14.39 -13.56
CA THR A 231 -5.40 13.46 -12.61
C THR A 231 -4.81 14.28 -11.48
N ASP A 232 -4.96 13.84 -10.25
CA ASP A 232 -4.24 14.37 -9.09
C ASP A 232 -2.76 13.93 -9.15
N ALA A 233 -2.12 14.17 -10.30
CA ALA A 233 -0.77 13.74 -10.61
C ALA A 233 0.24 14.84 -10.32
N THR A 234 1.40 14.50 -9.79
CA THR A 234 2.52 15.43 -9.69
C THR A 234 3.03 15.79 -11.10
N PRO A 235 3.66 16.98 -11.27
CA PRO A 235 4.09 17.44 -12.62
C PRO A 235 5.05 16.50 -13.34
N ASN A 236 5.80 15.67 -12.60
CA ASN A 236 6.82 14.75 -13.11
C ASN A 236 6.34 13.29 -13.21
N GLU A 237 5.09 13.03 -12.82
CA GLU A 237 4.53 11.69 -12.78
C GLU A 237 4.13 11.20 -14.18
N ARG A 238 4.52 9.98 -14.49
CA ARG A 238 4.06 9.28 -15.69
C ARG A 238 3.82 7.81 -15.39
N PRO A 239 2.88 7.16 -16.11
CA PRO A 239 2.72 5.72 -16.03
C PRO A 239 4.01 4.98 -16.39
N LEU A 240 4.21 3.79 -15.81
CA LEU A 240 5.29 2.90 -16.19
C LEU A 240 5.20 2.55 -17.67
N GLU A 241 6.33 2.51 -18.32
CA GLU A 241 6.51 2.10 -19.71
C GLU A 241 7.29 0.77 -19.77
N ARG A 242 7.65 0.34 -20.97
CA ARG A 242 8.34 -0.94 -21.14
C ARG A 242 9.67 -1.00 -20.42
N ALA A 243 10.45 0.08 -20.43
CA ALA A 243 11.77 0.12 -19.79
C ALA A 243 11.70 -0.10 -18.27
N GLU A 244 10.72 0.53 -17.61
CA GLU A 244 10.51 0.34 -16.18
C GLU A 244 10.02 -1.08 -15.85
N MET A 245 9.14 -1.64 -16.69
CA MET A 245 8.70 -3.03 -16.55
C MET A 245 9.86 -4.02 -16.72
N GLU A 246 10.78 -3.76 -17.64
CA GLU A 246 12.00 -4.56 -17.83
C GLU A 246 12.94 -4.43 -16.62
N THR A 247 13.05 -3.24 -16.03
CA THR A 247 13.82 -3.02 -14.80
C THR A 247 13.24 -3.84 -13.65
N ILE A 248 11.94 -3.77 -13.41
CA ILE A 248 11.27 -4.55 -12.36
C ILE A 248 11.47 -6.05 -12.59
N HIS A 249 11.32 -6.51 -13.84
CA HIS A 249 11.47 -7.92 -14.19
C HIS A 249 12.90 -8.46 -13.96
N ARG A 250 13.94 -7.63 -14.06
CA ARG A 250 15.33 -8.03 -13.75
C ARG A 250 15.48 -8.48 -12.30
N TYR A 251 14.81 -7.81 -11.37
CA TYR A 251 14.86 -8.15 -9.94
C TYR A 251 13.87 -9.25 -9.56
N LEU A 252 12.76 -9.35 -10.27
CA LEU A 252 11.66 -10.25 -9.97
C LEU A 252 11.23 -10.99 -11.28
N PRO A 253 12.03 -11.92 -11.78
CA PRO A 253 11.80 -12.56 -13.08
C PRO A 253 10.55 -13.47 -13.09
N ASN A 254 10.07 -13.88 -11.92
CA ASN A 254 8.90 -14.75 -11.76
C ASN A 254 7.60 -13.98 -11.54
N LEU A 255 7.57 -12.64 -11.78
CA LEU A 255 6.33 -11.86 -11.67
C LEU A 255 5.33 -12.24 -12.76
N GLU A 256 4.11 -12.49 -12.32
CA GLU A 256 2.93 -12.55 -13.17
C GLU A 256 2.33 -11.15 -13.33
N LEU A 257 1.79 -10.88 -14.51
CA LEU A 257 1.18 -9.61 -14.87
C LEU A 257 -0.31 -9.78 -15.08
N ARG A 258 -1.11 -8.94 -14.43
CA ARG A 258 -2.55 -8.89 -14.66
C ARG A 258 -3.02 -7.47 -14.93
N TRP A 259 -3.78 -7.33 -16.00
CA TRP A 259 -4.18 -6.04 -16.56
C TRP A 259 -5.59 -5.67 -16.14
N PHE A 260 -5.82 -4.38 -15.91
CA PHE A 260 -7.07 -3.80 -15.45
C PHE A 260 -7.30 -2.43 -16.09
N SER A 261 -8.49 -1.89 -15.88
CA SER A 261 -8.82 -0.50 -16.19
C SER A 261 -8.76 -0.17 -17.68
N PHE A 262 -9.44 -0.97 -18.50
CA PHE A 262 -9.78 -0.64 -19.88
C PHE A 262 -11.21 -0.09 -19.94
N LEU A 263 -12.24 -0.95 -19.89
CA LEU A 263 -13.66 -0.57 -19.86
C LEU A 263 -14.10 -0.16 -18.45
N SER A 264 -13.58 -0.82 -17.43
CA SER A 264 -13.93 -0.58 -16.03
C SER A 264 -13.59 0.83 -15.54
N ARG A 265 -12.77 1.59 -16.29
CA ARG A 265 -12.59 3.03 -16.02
C ARG A 265 -13.88 3.85 -16.09
N LEU A 266 -14.91 3.33 -16.76
CA LEU A 266 -16.20 4.00 -16.86
C LEU A 266 -16.98 3.94 -15.54
N ASP A 267 -16.62 3.07 -14.61
CA ASP A 267 -17.27 2.92 -13.31
C ASP A 267 -17.26 4.22 -12.47
N ARG A 268 -16.20 5.04 -12.61
CA ARG A 268 -16.08 6.36 -11.96
C ARG A 268 -17.22 7.34 -12.28
N PHE A 269 -17.94 7.13 -13.38
CA PHE A 269 -19.04 8.02 -13.78
C PHE A 269 -20.36 7.67 -13.11
N PHE A 270 -20.48 6.48 -12.51
CA PHE A 270 -21.73 6.02 -11.92
C PHE A 270 -21.59 5.36 -10.54
N LEU A 271 -20.39 5.01 -10.09
CA LEU A 271 -20.16 4.62 -8.71
C LEU A 271 -20.02 5.85 -7.82
N SER A 272 -20.73 5.86 -6.72
CA SER A 272 -20.66 6.96 -5.74
C SER A 272 -19.30 6.97 -5.05
N HIS A 273 -18.50 8.02 -5.28
CA HIS A 273 -17.22 8.25 -4.60
C HIS A 273 -16.30 7.01 -4.57
N ASN A 274 -16.28 6.23 -5.65
CA ASN A 274 -15.55 4.95 -5.74
C ASN A 274 -15.97 3.92 -4.66
N ASN A 275 -17.12 4.12 -4.01
CA ASN A 275 -17.64 3.22 -3.00
C ASN A 275 -18.68 2.27 -3.62
N TYR A 276 -18.21 1.10 -4.00
CA TYR A 276 -19.06 0.06 -4.61
C TYR A 276 -20.23 -0.33 -3.69
N GLU A 277 -19.98 -0.55 -2.39
CA GLU A 277 -20.97 -1.08 -1.45
C GLU A 277 -22.12 -0.09 -1.20
N ARG A 278 -21.83 1.20 -1.25
CA ARG A 278 -22.83 2.28 -1.04
C ARG A 278 -23.50 2.74 -2.32
N SER A 279 -23.07 2.25 -3.46
CA SER A 279 -23.67 2.57 -4.75
C SER A 279 -24.97 1.80 -4.96
N PRO A 280 -25.94 2.37 -5.70
CA PRO A 280 -27.19 1.69 -6.06
C PRO A 280 -26.94 0.36 -6.77
N LEU A 281 -27.84 -0.62 -6.58
CA LEU A 281 -27.70 -1.95 -7.16
C LEU A 281 -27.46 -1.94 -8.68
N PRO A 282 -28.17 -1.14 -9.50
CA PRO A 282 -27.90 -1.07 -10.95
C PRO A 282 -26.46 -0.63 -11.26
N CYS A 283 -25.93 0.34 -10.50
CA CYS A 283 -24.55 0.82 -10.67
C CYS A 283 -23.54 -0.27 -10.31
N ARG A 284 -23.78 -1.02 -9.24
CA ARG A 284 -22.94 -2.16 -8.84
C ARG A 284 -22.93 -3.26 -9.90
N LEU A 285 -24.12 -3.61 -10.43
CA LEU A 285 -24.23 -4.59 -11.50
C LEU A 285 -23.52 -4.13 -12.77
N ALA A 286 -23.63 -2.86 -13.14
CA ALA A 286 -22.92 -2.30 -14.28
C ALA A 286 -21.38 -2.36 -14.06
N ALA A 287 -20.89 -2.03 -12.88
CA ALA A 287 -19.47 -2.14 -12.54
C ALA A 287 -18.97 -3.60 -12.60
N ASP A 288 -19.77 -4.56 -12.12
CA ASP A 288 -19.45 -5.99 -12.21
C ASP A 288 -19.38 -6.47 -13.66
N VAL A 289 -20.30 -6.03 -14.51
CA VAL A 289 -20.29 -6.36 -15.96
C VAL A 289 -19.03 -5.78 -16.62
N LEU A 290 -18.74 -4.51 -16.39
CA LEU A 290 -17.54 -3.86 -16.94
C LEU A 290 -16.25 -4.53 -16.46
N GLY A 291 -16.15 -4.85 -15.18
CA GLY A 291 -14.97 -5.54 -14.63
C GLY A 291 -14.78 -6.94 -15.21
N ARG A 292 -15.87 -7.70 -15.42
CA ARG A 292 -15.82 -9.03 -16.08
C ARG A 292 -15.45 -8.90 -17.55
N ALA A 293 -15.99 -7.90 -18.25
CA ALA A 293 -15.64 -7.61 -19.64
C ALA A 293 -14.15 -7.24 -19.76
N ASP A 294 -13.64 -6.39 -18.88
CA ASP A 294 -12.20 -6.08 -18.81
C ASP A 294 -11.37 -7.35 -18.64
N ARG A 295 -11.75 -8.20 -17.71
CA ARG A 295 -11.06 -9.47 -17.49
C ARG A 295 -11.04 -10.33 -18.75
N ALA A 296 -12.14 -10.45 -19.45
CA ALA A 296 -12.25 -11.24 -20.66
C ALA A 296 -11.39 -10.65 -21.79
N VAL A 297 -11.51 -9.35 -22.05
CA VAL A 297 -10.76 -8.66 -23.12
C VAL A 297 -9.26 -8.65 -22.84
N LEU A 298 -8.87 -8.28 -21.63
CA LEU A 298 -7.44 -8.16 -21.27
C LEU A 298 -6.76 -9.52 -21.03
N SER A 299 -7.50 -10.63 -21.03
CA SER A 299 -6.94 -11.99 -21.05
C SER A 299 -6.54 -12.45 -22.45
N VAL A 300 -7.01 -11.77 -23.50
CA VAL A 300 -6.68 -12.13 -24.88
C VAL A 300 -5.26 -11.66 -25.20
N PRO A 301 -4.37 -12.56 -25.71
CA PRO A 301 -3.02 -12.18 -26.12
C PRO A 301 -3.01 -11.01 -27.10
N GLY A 302 -2.18 -10.00 -26.83
CA GLY A 302 -2.08 -8.79 -27.64
C GLY A 302 -3.03 -7.64 -27.25
N LEU A 303 -4.07 -7.90 -26.46
CA LEU A 303 -4.98 -6.84 -25.96
C LEU A 303 -4.59 -6.30 -24.59
N GLN A 304 -3.68 -6.94 -23.86
CA GLN A 304 -3.18 -6.50 -22.57
C GLN A 304 -2.72 -5.02 -22.54
N PRO A 305 -2.02 -4.50 -23.56
CA PRO A 305 -1.59 -3.09 -23.58
C PRO A 305 -2.74 -2.07 -23.60
N LEU A 306 -4.00 -2.51 -23.76
CA LEU A 306 -5.19 -1.64 -23.61
C LEU A 306 -5.48 -1.33 -22.14
N GLY A 307 -5.04 -2.19 -21.22
CA GLY A 307 -5.16 -1.94 -19.78
C GLY A 307 -4.39 -0.70 -19.36
N GLY A 308 -4.96 0.04 -18.44
CA GLY A 308 -4.33 1.23 -17.91
C GLY A 308 -3.71 1.06 -16.54
N MET A 309 -3.99 -0.07 -15.92
CA MET A 309 -3.39 -0.50 -14.65
C MET A 309 -2.86 -1.93 -14.82
N CYS A 310 -1.72 -2.20 -14.21
CA CYS A 310 -1.14 -3.53 -14.17
C CYS A 310 -0.89 -3.93 -12.71
N VAL A 311 -1.39 -5.09 -12.32
CA VAL A 311 -0.96 -5.76 -11.09
C VAL A 311 0.18 -6.69 -11.44
N MET A 312 1.32 -6.45 -10.81
CA MET A 312 2.52 -7.26 -10.87
C MET A 312 2.61 -8.04 -9.56
N TYR A 313 2.63 -9.37 -9.63
CA TYR A 313 2.65 -10.20 -8.43
C TYR A 313 3.44 -11.48 -8.65
N GLY A 314 4.10 -11.93 -7.60
CA GLY A 314 4.89 -13.16 -7.66
C GLY A 314 5.78 -13.33 -6.44
N ARG A 315 6.37 -14.49 -6.32
CA ARG A 315 7.27 -14.80 -5.22
C ARG A 315 8.71 -14.68 -5.65
N MET A 316 9.51 -14.06 -4.79
CA MET A 316 10.96 -14.08 -4.91
C MET A 316 11.45 -15.53 -4.88
N SER A 317 12.47 -15.86 -5.65
CA SER A 317 13.11 -17.17 -5.55
C SER A 317 13.67 -17.41 -4.14
N LYS A 318 13.66 -18.66 -3.69
CA LYS A 318 14.22 -19.01 -2.38
C LYS A 318 15.75 -19.03 -2.36
N ASN A 319 16.37 -18.91 -3.53
CA ASN A 319 17.81 -19.02 -3.73
C ASN A 319 18.46 -17.69 -4.17
N ASP A 320 17.67 -16.62 -4.26
CA ASP A 320 18.16 -15.27 -4.59
C ASP A 320 18.49 -14.47 -3.35
#